data_cd57f393547a8d28d0cd90c16547b441
#
_entry.id   cd57f393547a8d28d0cd90c16547b441
#
_cell.length_a   1.000
_cell.length_b   1.000
_cell.length_c   1.000
_cell.angle_alpha   90.00
_cell.angle_beta   90.00
_cell.angle_gamma   90.00
#
_symmetry.space_group_name_H-M   'P 1'
#
loop_
_entity.id
_entity.type
_entity.pdbx_description
1 polymer ?
#
loop_
_entity_poly.entity_id
_entity_poly.type
_entity_poly.pdbx_seq_one_letter_code
_entity_poly.pdbx_strand_id
1 'polypeptide(L)'
;MRITGTGHASMRIDTGAGSILCDPWVNPAFFASWFPFPDNSLLDWETLGDVDYLYVSHLHRDHFDAQHLTRFISKKATVLLPAYPTSQLEDELRDLGFKDFLRTKSDEVHELDGGLKIMI
;
A
#
# COMPACT_ATOMS: atom_id res chain seq x y z
N MET A 1 3.36 -14.15 12.37
CA MET A 1 2.75 -12.97 11.72
C MET A 1 2.71 -11.82 12.71
N ARG A 2 3.10 -10.63 12.26
CA ARG A 2 3.02 -9.40 13.05
C ARG A 2 2.27 -8.34 12.24
N ILE A 3 1.35 -7.64 12.88
CA ILE A 3 0.62 -6.52 12.28
C ILE A 3 0.98 -5.25 13.06
N THR A 4 1.43 -4.23 12.35
CA THR A 4 1.80 -2.93 12.90
C THR A 4 0.91 -1.86 12.27
N GLY A 5 0.06 -1.23 13.05
CA GLY A 5 -0.71 -0.06 12.61
C GLY A 5 0.21 1.14 12.44
N THR A 6 0.11 1.82 11.31
CA THR A 6 0.95 2.98 10.98
C THR A 6 0.15 4.27 10.82
N GLY A 7 -1.12 4.25 11.21
CA GLY A 7 -2.03 5.40 11.25
C GLY A 7 -3.17 5.30 10.23
N HIS A 8 -4.37 5.75 10.60
CA HIS A 8 -5.58 5.69 9.79
C HIS A 8 -5.87 4.26 9.31
N ALA A 9 -6.02 4.04 8.00
CA ALA A 9 -6.20 2.70 7.43
C ALA A 9 -4.85 1.99 7.14
N SER A 10 -3.73 2.65 7.42
CA SER A 10 -2.41 2.11 7.10
C SER A 10 -1.97 1.05 8.10
N MET A 11 -1.49 -0.07 7.58
CA MET A 11 -0.88 -1.13 8.38
C MET A 11 0.21 -1.86 7.61
N ARG A 12 1.23 -2.31 8.33
CA ARG A 12 2.22 -3.25 7.82
C ARG A 12 1.97 -4.64 8.40
N ILE A 13 1.97 -5.63 7.53
CA ILE A 13 1.80 -7.04 7.86
C ILE A 13 3.11 -7.76 7.52
N ASP A 14 3.81 -8.27 8.54
CA ASP A 14 5.01 -9.08 8.36
C ASP A 14 4.68 -10.55 8.60
N THR A 15 5.02 -11.41 7.66
CA THR A 15 4.85 -12.86 7.73
C THR A 15 6.18 -13.57 7.49
N GLY A 16 6.23 -14.88 7.73
CA GLY A 16 7.40 -15.68 7.37
C GLY A 16 7.61 -15.84 5.85
N ALA A 17 6.62 -15.44 5.04
CA ALA A 17 6.62 -15.58 3.59
C ALA A 17 6.63 -14.24 2.83
N GLY A 18 6.69 -13.12 3.54
CA GLY A 18 6.75 -11.79 2.95
C GLY A 18 6.03 -10.72 3.76
N SER A 19 6.19 -9.48 3.35
CA SER A 19 5.65 -8.29 4.00
C SER A 19 4.70 -7.52 3.08
N ILE A 20 3.61 -7.00 3.65
CA ILE A 20 2.61 -6.21 2.94
C ILE A 20 2.44 -4.87 3.66
N LEU A 21 2.47 -3.76 2.93
CA LEU A 21 2.06 -2.46 3.43
C LEU A 21 0.75 -2.05 2.78
N CYS A 22 -0.22 -1.67 3.60
CA CYS A 22 -1.56 -1.28 3.15
C CYS A 22 -1.76 0.22 3.32
N ASP A 23 -2.29 0.90 2.30
CA ASP A 23 -2.76 2.28 2.31
C ASP A 23 -1.88 3.27 3.10
N PRO A 24 -0.56 3.37 2.85
CA PRO A 24 0.32 4.26 3.60
C PRO A 24 -0.02 5.72 3.32
N TRP A 25 -0.37 6.46 4.37
CA TRP A 25 -0.74 7.87 4.30
C TRP A 25 -0.06 8.68 5.39
N VAL A 26 0.61 9.78 5.02
CA VAL A 26 1.35 10.68 5.91
C VAL A 26 1.03 12.14 5.65
N ASN A 27 1.03 12.57 4.38
CA ASN A 27 0.86 13.98 4.04
C ASN A 27 -0.60 14.42 4.15
N PRO A 28 -0.86 15.67 4.55
CA PRO A 28 -2.23 16.17 4.66
C PRO A 28 -3.04 15.98 3.38
N ALA A 29 -4.30 15.57 3.54
CA ALA A 29 -5.24 15.31 2.46
C ALA A 29 -6.38 16.34 2.47
N PHE A 30 -7.14 16.39 1.36
CA PHE A 30 -8.35 17.22 1.21
C PHE A 30 -8.09 18.70 1.59
N PHE A 31 -7.23 19.37 0.79
CA PHE A 31 -6.83 20.77 1.01
C PHE A 31 -6.17 21.00 2.39
N ALA A 32 -5.37 20.05 2.83
CA ALA A 32 -4.69 20.06 4.14
C ALA A 32 -5.64 20.16 5.34
N SER A 33 -6.89 19.69 5.20
CA SER A 33 -7.87 19.67 6.28
C SER A 33 -7.91 18.32 7.03
N TRP A 34 -7.33 17.25 6.46
CA TRP A 34 -7.24 15.94 7.08
C TRP A 34 -5.80 15.56 7.35
N PHE A 35 -5.56 15.02 8.52
CA PHE A 35 -4.23 14.57 8.99
C PHE A 35 -4.33 13.19 9.59
N PRO A 36 -3.30 12.32 9.41
CA PRO A 36 -3.22 11.08 10.17
C PRO A 36 -3.18 11.35 11.68
N PHE A 37 -3.90 10.56 12.45
CA PHE A 37 -3.86 10.61 13.92
C PHE A 37 -3.68 9.19 14.49
N PRO A 38 -2.71 9.00 15.40
CA PRO A 38 -1.69 9.98 15.80
C PRO A 38 -0.77 10.38 14.66
N ASP A 39 -0.01 11.46 14.82
CA ASP A 39 0.99 11.90 13.84
C ASP A 39 2.00 10.77 13.58
N ASN A 40 2.07 10.33 12.34
CA ASN A 40 2.92 9.24 11.90
C ASN A 40 4.12 9.71 11.04
N SER A 41 4.32 11.01 10.91
CA SER A 41 5.35 11.58 10.03
C SER A 41 6.78 11.24 10.49
N LEU A 42 6.96 10.96 11.78
CA LEU A 42 8.26 10.62 12.37
C LEU A 42 8.54 9.11 12.48
N LEU A 43 7.65 8.26 11.97
CA LEU A 43 7.94 6.83 11.88
C LEU A 43 9.09 6.58 10.90
N ASP A 44 9.81 5.49 11.11
CA ASP A 44 10.89 5.05 10.20
C ASP A 44 10.28 4.48 8.91
N TRP A 45 9.86 5.39 8.02
CA TRP A 45 9.24 5.04 6.76
C TRP A 45 10.20 4.39 5.77
N GLU A 46 11.50 4.58 5.89
CA GLU A 46 12.48 3.87 5.07
C GLU A 46 12.42 2.37 5.35
N THR A 47 12.37 1.98 6.61
CA THR A 47 12.20 0.58 7.01
C THR A 47 10.77 0.08 6.75
N LEU A 48 9.75 0.89 7.08
CA LEU A 48 8.36 0.49 6.90
C LEU A 48 7.96 0.34 5.43
N GLY A 49 8.56 1.14 4.54
CA GLY A 49 8.29 1.12 3.10
C GLY A 49 9.10 0.08 2.32
N ASP A 50 10.07 -0.58 2.96
CA ASP A 50 10.80 -1.70 2.36
C ASP A 50 9.98 -2.98 2.54
N VAL A 51 9.09 -3.24 1.58
CA VAL A 51 8.12 -4.33 1.60
C VAL A 51 8.12 -5.10 0.29
N ASP A 52 7.68 -6.36 0.35
CA ASP A 52 7.51 -7.21 -0.82
C ASP A 52 6.26 -6.85 -1.62
N TYR A 53 5.21 -6.42 -0.91
CA TYR A 53 3.91 -6.11 -1.50
C TYR A 53 3.37 -4.77 -0.98
N LEU A 54 2.77 -4.01 -1.89
CA LEU A 54 2.01 -2.80 -1.59
C LEU A 54 0.54 -3.03 -1.93
N TYR A 55 -0.35 -2.82 -0.99
CA TYR A 55 -1.79 -2.77 -1.25
C TYR A 55 -2.28 -1.34 -1.18
N VAL A 56 -2.97 -0.88 -2.22
CA VAL A 56 -3.66 0.40 -2.25
C VAL A 56 -5.13 0.13 -2.56
N SER A 57 -6.00 0.47 -1.63
CA SER A 57 -7.43 0.15 -1.75
C SER A 57 -8.12 1.00 -2.80
N HIS A 58 -7.84 2.30 -2.87
CA HIS A 58 -8.45 3.24 -3.81
C HIS A 58 -7.70 4.58 -3.85
N LEU A 59 -8.14 5.49 -4.72
CA LEU A 59 -7.45 6.77 -5.02
C LEU A 59 -7.77 7.93 -4.06
N HIS A 60 -8.61 7.78 -3.05
CA HIS A 60 -8.82 8.84 -2.08
C HIS A 60 -7.49 9.21 -1.41
N ARG A 61 -7.27 10.50 -1.16
CA ARG A 61 -5.98 11.03 -0.73
C ARG A 61 -5.51 10.55 0.64
N ASP A 62 -6.39 10.07 1.47
CA ASP A 62 -6.12 9.44 2.77
C ASP A 62 -5.78 7.94 2.67
N HIS A 63 -5.79 7.38 1.44
CA HIS A 63 -5.38 6.01 1.10
C HIS A 63 -4.30 5.98 0.00
N PHE A 64 -4.24 7.00 -0.83
CA PHE A 64 -3.29 7.15 -1.92
C PHE A 64 -2.49 8.46 -1.74
N ASP A 65 -1.36 8.36 -1.07
CA ASP A 65 -0.43 9.47 -0.83
C ASP A 65 0.70 9.41 -1.87
N ALA A 66 0.51 10.07 -3.02
CA ALA A 66 1.45 10.00 -4.13
C ALA A 66 2.87 10.43 -3.74
N GLN A 67 3.03 11.48 -2.93
CA GLN A 67 4.33 11.97 -2.48
C GLN A 67 5.02 10.94 -1.57
N HIS A 68 4.29 10.36 -0.64
CA HIS A 68 4.81 9.35 0.27
C HIS A 68 5.16 8.04 -0.45
N LEU A 69 4.27 7.56 -1.33
CA LEU A 69 4.49 6.39 -2.18
C LEU A 69 5.73 6.56 -3.05
N THR A 70 5.93 7.74 -3.63
CA THR A 70 7.11 8.03 -4.47
C THR A 70 8.39 7.99 -3.66
N ARG A 71 8.40 8.60 -2.48
CA ARG A 71 9.62 8.83 -1.70
C ARG A 71 10.07 7.63 -0.89
N PHE A 72 9.15 6.92 -0.25
CA PHE A 72 9.50 5.95 0.79
C PHE A 72 9.16 4.50 0.45
N ILE A 73 8.26 4.24 -0.50
CA ILE A 73 7.81 2.87 -0.76
C ILE A 73 8.66 2.23 -1.86
N SER A 74 9.15 1.03 -1.59
CA SER A 74 9.99 0.26 -2.52
C SER A 74 9.29 0.09 -3.88
N LYS A 75 9.96 0.51 -4.95
CA LYS A 75 9.48 0.31 -6.33
C LYS A 75 9.66 -1.12 -6.84
N LYS A 76 10.33 -1.97 -6.04
CA LYS A 76 10.42 -3.42 -6.30
C LYS A 76 9.21 -4.19 -5.76
N ALA A 77 8.40 -3.55 -4.91
CA ALA A 77 7.20 -4.18 -4.37
C ALA A 77 6.20 -4.50 -5.49
N THR A 78 5.61 -5.68 -5.42
CA THR A 78 4.46 -6.01 -6.26
C THR A 78 3.21 -5.33 -5.69
N VAL A 79 2.53 -4.56 -6.53
CA VAL A 79 1.30 -3.88 -6.12
C VAL A 79 0.11 -4.84 -6.23
N LEU A 80 -0.60 -5.01 -5.13
CA LEU A 80 -1.84 -5.79 -5.08
C LEU A 80 -3.00 -4.84 -5.38
N LEU A 81 -3.71 -5.09 -6.47
CA LEU A 81 -4.81 -4.23 -6.92
C LEU A 81 -6.17 -4.90 -6.67
N PRO A 82 -7.14 -4.16 -6.10
CA PRO A 82 -8.54 -4.61 -6.09
C PRO A 82 -9.08 -4.82 -7.52
N ALA A 83 -10.14 -5.59 -7.64
CA ALA A 83 -10.79 -5.91 -8.92
C ALA A 83 -11.65 -4.74 -9.44
N TYR A 84 -11.04 -3.60 -9.71
CA TYR A 84 -11.75 -2.47 -10.30
C TYR A 84 -11.99 -2.66 -11.80
N PRO A 85 -13.11 -2.17 -12.34
CA PRO A 85 -13.42 -2.24 -13.77
C PRO A 85 -12.57 -1.28 -14.61
N THR A 86 -11.86 -0.32 -13.99
CA THR A 86 -11.03 0.68 -14.65
C THR A 86 -9.57 0.53 -14.27
N SER A 87 -8.66 1.01 -15.12
CA SER A 87 -7.21 0.99 -14.89
C SER A 87 -6.69 2.20 -14.12
N GLN A 88 -7.53 3.13 -13.69
CA GLN A 88 -7.09 4.43 -13.16
C GLN A 88 -6.12 4.30 -11.99
N LEU A 89 -6.41 3.44 -11.01
CA LEU A 89 -5.51 3.22 -9.86
C LEU A 89 -4.14 2.66 -10.31
N GLU A 90 -4.15 1.70 -11.22
CA GLU A 90 -2.91 1.13 -11.77
C GLU A 90 -2.10 2.17 -12.55
N ASP A 91 -2.77 2.96 -13.39
CA ASP A 91 -2.11 3.99 -14.22
C ASP A 91 -1.44 5.04 -13.34
N GLU A 92 -2.11 5.53 -12.31
CA GLU A 92 -1.55 6.46 -11.31
C GLU A 92 -0.32 5.86 -10.59
N LEU A 93 -0.39 4.59 -10.19
CA LEU A 93 0.74 3.91 -9.55
C LEU A 93 1.92 3.67 -10.51
N ARG A 94 1.64 3.38 -11.79
CA ARG A 94 2.68 3.31 -12.82
C ARG A 94 3.41 4.63 -13.01
N ASP A 95 2.68 5.74 -12.98
CA ASP A 95 3.25 7.08 -13.07
C ASP A 95 4.17 7.41 -11.89
N LEU A 96 3.94 6.80 -10.72
CA LEU A 96 4.82 6.89 -9.55
C LEU A 96 6.06 5.98 -9.62
N GLY A 97 6.17 5.12 -10.64
CA GLY A 97 7.34 4.25 -10.87
C GLY A 97 7.17 2.80 -10.43
N PHE A 98 5.98 2.38 -9.99
CA PHE A 98 5.70 0.96 -9.77
C PHE A 98 5.56 0.22 -11.10
N LYS A 99 6.04 -1.04 -11.16
CA LYS A 99 6.10 -1.79 -12.41
C LYS A 99 5.42 -3.16 -12.32
N ASP A 100 5.41 -3.76 -11.14
CA ASP A 100 4.88 -5.10 -10.93
C ASP A 100 3.51 -5.02 -10.26
N PHE A 101 2.51 -5.62 -10.88
CA PHE A 101 1.11 -5.56 -10.44
C PHE A 101 0.48 -6.94 -10.45
N LEU A 102 -0.25 -7.26 -9.39
CA LEU A 102 -1.17 -8.39 -9.33
C LEU A 102 -2.60 -7.86 -9.26
N ARG A 103 -3.35 -8.06 -10.34
CA ARG A 103 -4.80 -7.76 -10.35
C ARG A 103 -5.52 -8.93 -9.71
N THR A 104 -6.10 -8.68 -8.55
CA THR A 104 -6.87 -9.69 -7.83
C THR A 104 -8.29 -9.78 -8.40
N LYS A 105 -8.98 -10.84 -8.04
CA LYS A 105 -10.42 -10.99 -8.28
C LYS A 105 -11.10 -11.08 -6.92
N SER A 106 -12.28 -10.46 -6.81
CA SER A 106 -13.05 -10.48 -5.58
C SER A 106 -13.40 -11.91 -5.18
N ASP A 107 -13.28 -12.20 -3.89
CA ASP A 107 -13.58 -13.50 -3.28
C ASP A 107 -12.74 -14.68 -3.82
N GLU A 108 -11.65 -14.42 -4.55
CA GLU A 108 -10.70 -15.44 -4.93
C GLU A 108 -9.43 -15.39 -4.07
N VAL A 109 -8.92 -16.57 -3.73
CA VAL A 109 -7.63 -16.70 -3.04
C VAL A 109 -6.50 -16.63 -4.07
N HIS A 110 -5.58 -15.71 -3.89
CA HIS A 110 -4.37 -15.59 -4.69
C HIS A 110 -3.17 -16.08 -3.88
N GLU A 111 -2.37 -16.96 -4.46
CA GLU A 111 -1.12 -17.41 -3.86
C GLU A 111 0.03 -16.51 -4.33
N LEU A 112 0.74 -15.93 -3.38
CA LEU A 112 1.92 -15.11 -3.58
C LEU A 112 3.19 -15.94 -3.37
N ASP A 113 4.34 -15.35 -3.64
CA ASP A 113 5.63 -16.01 -3.43
C ASP A 113 5.77 -16.48 -1.97
N GLY A 114 6.47 -17.60 -1.78
CA GLY A 114 6.68 -18.19 -0.45
C GLY A 114 5.44 -18.85 0.16
N GLY A 115 4.36 -19.00 -0.62
CA GLY A 115 3.12 -19.66 -0.17
C GLY A 115 2.18 -18.76 0.62
N LEU A 116 2.43 -17.45 0.64
CA LEU A 116 1.51 -16.47 1.24
C LEU A 116 0.22 -16.43 0.42
N LYS A 117 -0.91 -16.55 1.09
CA LYS A 117 -2.24 -16.48 0.44
C LYS A 117 -2.97 -15.23 0.88
N ILE A 118 -3.56 -14.55 -0.10
CA ILE A 118 -4.39 -13.36 0.13
C ILE A 118 -5.76 -13.52 -0.54
N MET A 119 -6.72 -12.80 -0.03
CA MET A 119 -8.04 -12.59 -0.63
C MET A 119 -8.44 -11.13 -0.39
N ILE A 120 -8.92 -10.45 -1.41
CA ILE A 120 -9.32 -9.04 -1.38
C ILE A 120 -10.78 -8.91 -1.82
#